data_611ec3769333b88318d375d363a5da68
#
_entry.id   611ec3769333b88318d375d363a5da68
#
_cell.length_a   1.000
_cell.length_b   1.000
_cell.length_c   1.000
_cell.angle_alpha   90.00
_cell.angle_beta   90.00
_cell.angle_gamma   90.00
#
_symmetry.space_group_name_H-M   'P 1'
#
loop_
_entity.id
_entity.type
_entity.pdbx_description
1 polymer ?
#
loop_
_entity_poly.entity_id
_entity_poly.type
_entity_poly.pdbx_seq_one_letter_code
_entity_poly.pdbx_strand_id
1 'polypeptide(L)'
;MKEEVILSAIKGKEGAVMEFVIEKYSRLLWPIASAVLKNVGNTQDVEECVADAFIYLWEHPEKSDPERGTLKSLLCILVRSRAIDRFRQITRRGDLPLEDGVLAGGLGMQERLLQKETRAELLAAVKALEEPGREILLRRYYYNQKPREIALALGMSVKQVDNSLYRSKRLLRRQLEGQWEVEP
;
A
#
# COMPACT_ATOMS: atom_id res chain seq x y z
N MET A 1 15.24 -19.94 1.93
CA MET A 1 14.77 -20.37 0.59
C MET A 1 14.79 -19.16 -0.30
N LYS A 2 15.34 -19.25 -1.51
CA LYS A 2 15.37 -18.14 -2.48
C LYS A 2 13.95 -17.84 -2.98
N GLU A 3 13.65 -16.60 -3.28
CA GLU A 3 12.30 -16.15 -3.67
C GLU A 3 11.81 -16.84 -4.96
N GLU A 4 12.70 -17.04 -5.91
CA GLU A 4 12.42 -17.75 -7.18
C GLU A 4 11.91 -19.18 -6.95
N VAL A 5 12.50 -19.88 -5.98
CA VAL A 5 12.08 -21.26 -5.61
C VAL A 5 10.68 -21.22 -4.99
N ILE A 6 10.41 -20.24 -4.12
CA ILE A 6 9.09 -20.06 -3.52
C ILE A 6 8.03 -19.81 -4.61
N LEU A 7 8.33 -18.90 -5.54
CA LEU A 7 7.39 -18.56 -6.62
C LEU A 7 7.13 -19.74 -7.57
N SER A 8 8.17 -20.50 -7.89
CA SER A 8 8.03 -21.72 -8.70
C SER A 8 7.15 -22.76 -8.02
N ALA A 9 7.34 -23.00 -6.72
CA ALA A 9 6.56 -23.94 -5.95
C ALA A 9 5.10 -23.50 -5.75
N ILE A 10 4.85 -22.17 -5.56
CA ILE A 10 3.49 -21.63 -5.55
C ILE A 10 2.79 -21.84 -6.89
N LYS A 11 3.49 -21.61 -8.02
CA LYS A 11 2.98 -21.93 -9.37
C LYS A 11 2.69 -23.41 -9.54
N GLY A 12 3.50 -24.28 -8.93
CA GLY A 12 3.28 -25.73 -8.87
C GLY A 12 2.17 -26.18 -7.92
N LYS A 13 1.51 -25.24 -7.20
CA LYS A 13 0.47 -25.55 -6.19
C LYS A 13 0.95 -26.44 -5.04
N GLU A 14 2.19 -26.28 -4.61
CA GLU A 14 2.78 -27.01 -3.48
C GLU A 14 2.29 -26.42 -2.15
N GLY A 15 1.39 -27.12 -1.44
CA GLY A 15 0.78 -26.65 -0.20
C GLY A 15 1.78 -26.33 0.92
N ALA A 16 2.83 -27.16 1.07
CA ALA A 16 3.88 -26.96 2.10
C ALA A 16 4.61 -25.62 1.93
N VAL A 17 4.79 -25.14 0.70
CA VAL A 17 5.41 -23.84 0.44
C VAL A 17 4.46 -22.71 0.82
N MET A 18 3.17 -22.90 0.64
CA MET A 18 2.18 -21.90 1.04
C MET A 18 2.12 -21.75 2.57
N GLU A 19 2.20 -22.85 3.33
CA GLU A 19 2.32 -22.81 4.80
C GLU A 19 3.55 -21.99 5.24
N PHE A 20 4.70 -22.23 4.63
CA PHE A 20 5.91 -21.45 4.88
C PHE A 20 5.71 -19.95 4.57
N VAL A 21 5.06 -19.62 3.48
CA VAL A 21 4.78 -18.22 3.09
C VAL A 21 3.84 -17.55 4.10
N ILE A 22 2.81 -18.25 4.54
CA ILE A 22 1.86 -17.75 5.55
C ILE A 22 2.59 -17.49 6.86
N GLU A 23 3.35 -18.45 7.38
CA GLU A 23 4.11 -18.30 8.62
C GLU A 23 5.10 -17.12 8.55
N LYS A 24 5.83 -17.03 7.44
CA LYS A 24 6.85 -16.00 7.23
C LYS A 24 6.28 -14.58 7.16
N TYR A 25 5.13 -14.39 6.51
CA TYR A 25 4.63 -13.06 6.17
C TYR A 25 3.42 -12.60 7.02
N SER A 26 2.71 -13.48 7.73
CA SER A 26 1.52 -13.09 8.51
C SER A 26 1.81 -11.98 9.52
N ARG A 27 2.93 -12.09 10.26
CA ARG A 27 3.34 -11.06 11.24
C ARG A 27 3.67 -9.70 10.61
N LEU A 28 4.00 -9.68 9.33
CA LEU A 28 4.24 -8.46 8.56
C LEU A 28 2.94 -7.85 8.06
N LEU A 29 2.02 -8.68 7.58
CA LEU A 29 0.79 -8.23 6.94
C LEU A 29 -0.25 -7.73 7.94
N TRP A 30 -0.29 -8.33 9.12
CA TRP A 30 -1.22 -7.98 10.20
C TRP A 30 -1.22 -6.49 10.56
N PRO A 31 -0.09 -5.85 10.88
CA PRO A 31 -0.06 -4.42 11.19
C PRO A 31 -0.54 -3.53 10.04
N ILE A 32 -0.36 -3.98 8.78
CA ILE A 32 -0.79 -3.22 7.61
C ILE A 32 -2.31 -3.18 7.53
N ALA A 33 -2.98 -4.33 7.67
CA ALA A 33 -4.44 -4.40 7.70
C ALA A 33 -5.02 -3.68 8.92
N SER A 34 -4.45 -3.94 10.11
CA SER A 34 -4.87 -3.31 11.37
C SER A 34 -4.81 -1.79 11.32
N ALA A 35 -3.77 -1.24 10.69
CA ALA A 35 -3.62 0.20 10.57
C ALA A 35 -4.70 0.85 9.71
N VAL A 36 -5.14 0.17 8.64
CA VAL A 36 -6.24 0.66 7.78
C VAL A 36 -7.58 0.53 8.49
N LEU A 37 -7.79 -0.54 9.28
CA LEU A 37 -9.08 -0.86 9.90
C LEU A 37 -9.22 -0.37 11.35
N LYS A 38 -8.21 0.33 11.90
CA LYS A 38 -8.03 0.68 13.32
C LYS A 38 -9.29 1.20 14.01
N ASN A 39 -10.06 2.06 13.35
CA ASN A 39 -11.21 2.74 13.97
C ASN A 39 -12.57 2.23 13.47
N VAL A 40 -12.58 1.23 12.58
CA VAL A 40 -13.82 0.79 11.90
C VAL A 40 -13.99 -0.72 11.88
N GLY A 41 -12.90 -1.47 11.85
CA GLY A 41 -12.92 -2.93 11.80
C GLY A 41 -12.58 -3.57 13.15
N ASN A 42 -12.78 -4.87 13.24
CA ASN A 42 -12.41 -5.71 14.36
C ASN A 42 -11.25 -6.66 13.98
N THR A 43 -10.81 -7.50 14.93
CA THR A 43 -9.75 -8.48 14.74
C THR A 43 -10.04 -9.44 13.59
N GLN A 44 -11.28 -9.90 13.47
CA GLN A 44 -11.71 -10.82 12.41
C GLN A 44 -11.62 -10.18 11.03
N ASP A 45 -11.97 -8.88 10.90
CA ASP A 45 -11.81 -8.15 9.64
C ASP A 45 -10.34 -8.10 9.19
N VAL A 46 -9.42 -7.96 10.14
CA VAL A 46 -7.97 -7.97 9.87
C VAL A 46 -7.52 -9.37 9.43
N GLU A 47 -7.97 -10.42 10.12
CA GLU A 47 -7.67 -11.82 9.76
C GLU A 47 -8.15 -12.15 8.35
N GLU A 48 -9.38 -11.79 8.02
CA GLU A 48 -9.96 -12.01 6.70
C GLU A 48 -9.13 -11.30 5.60
N CYS A 49 -8.74 -10.04 5.82
CA CYS A 49 -7.91 -9.32 4.86
C CYS A 49 -6.54 -9.97 4.63
N VAL A 50 -5.93 -10.50 5.69
CA VAL A 50 -4.64 -11.21 5.60
C VAL A 50 -4.82 -12.55 4.90
N ALA A 51 -5.85 -13.31 5.24
CA ALA A 51 -6.18 -14.58 4.59
C ALA A 51 -6.47 -14.39 3.08
N ASP A 52 -7.28 -13.39 2.74
CA ASP A 52 -7.62 -13.06 1.36
C ASP A 52 -6.40 -12.71 0.51
N ALA A 53 -5.38 -12.08 1.09
CA ALA A 53 -4.14 -11.76 0.38
C ALA A 53 -3.37 -13.04 0.03
N PHE A 54 -3.34 -14.03 0.92
CA PHE A 54 -2.70 -15.33 0.67
C PHE A 54 -3.51 -16.18 -0.31
N ILE A 55 -4.85 -16.19 -0.19
CA ILE A 55 -5.74 -16.88 -1.12
C ILE A 55 -5.55 -16.33 -2.53
N TYR A 56 -5.53 -15.00 -2.67
CA TYR A 56 -5.28 -14.36 -3.96
C TYR A 56 -3.95 -14.77 -4.58
N LEU A 57 -2.87 -14.79 -3.79
CA LEU A 57 -1.56 -15.25 -4.25
C LEU A 57 -1.61 -16.71 -4.72
N TRP A 58 -2.33 -17.57 -4.00
CA TRP A 58 -2.50 -18.96 -4.34
C TRP A 58 -3.30 -19.17 -5.63
N GLU A 59 -4.37 -18.40 -5.80
CA GLU A 59 -5.23 -18.48 -7.00
C GLU A 59 -4.57 -17.88 -8.24
N HIS A 60 -3.76 -16.83 -8.05
CA HIS A 60 -3.14 -16.02 -9.11
C HIS A 60 -1.60 -15.98 -9.01
N PRO A 61 -0.91 -17.13 -9.03
CA PRO A 61 0.55 -17.16 -8.88
C PRO A 61 1.28 -16.46 -10.03
N GLU A 62 0.65 -16.30 -11.19
CA GLU A 62 1.17 -15.57 -12.35
C GLU A 62 1.32 -14.06 -12.09
N LYS A 63 0.64 -13.52 -11.08
CA LYS A 63 0.79 -12.11 -10.67
C LYS A 63 2.08 -11.84 -9.91
N SER A 64 2.75 -12.90 -9.45
CA SER A 64 4.06 -12.81 -8.80
C SER A 64 5.15 -12.80 -9.87
N ASP A 65 5.53 -11.59 -10.29
CA ASP A 65 6.57 -11.37 -11.29
C ASP A 65 7.81 -10.78 -10.61
N PRO A 66 8.94 -11.51 -10.54
CA PRO A 66 10.17 -11.03 -9.92
C PRO A 66 10.73 -9.73 -10.54
N GLU A 67 10.44 -9.49 -11.84
CA GLU A 67 10.86 -8.27 -12.51
C GLU A 67 10.07 -7.03 -12.06
N ARG A 68 8.87 -7.23 -11.54
CA ARG A 68 7.99 -6.16 -11.05
C ARG A 68 8.12 -5.87 -9.56
N GLY A 69 8.79 -6.76 -8.83
CA GLY A 69 8.99 -6.57 -7.40
C GLY A 69 9.03 -7.89 -6.61
N THR A 70 9.28 -7.77 -5.32
CA THR A 70 9.39 -8.93 -4.42
C THR A 70 8.01 -9.48 -4.04
N LEU A 71 7.96 -10.77 -3.69
CA LEU A 71 6.77 -11.42 -3.10
C LEU A 71 6.26 -10.67 -1.87
N LYS A 72 7.20 -10.17 -1.04
CA LYS A 72 6.89 -9.32 0.12
C LYS A 72 6.11 -8.07 -0.29
N SER A 73 6.59 -7.35 -1.31
CA SER A 73 5.95 -6.13 -1.81
C SER A 73 4.56 -6.42 -2.37
N LEU A 74 4.40 -7.51 -3.12
CA LEU A 74 3.11 -7.94 -3.64
C LEU A 74 2.12 -8.21 -2.52
N LEU A 75 2.51 -9.01 -1.51
CA LEU A 75 1.65 -9.32 -0.36
C LEU A 75 1.25 -8.06 0.43
N CYS A 76 2.18 -7.12 0.64
CA CYS A 76 1.88 -5.84 1.29
C CYS A 76 0.85 -5.01 0.51
N ILE A 77 0.94 -4.98 -0.81
CA ILE A 77 -0.03 -4.31 -1.69
C ILE A 77 -1.39 -5.02 -1.62
N LEU A 78 -1.40 -6.34 -1.68
CA LEU A 78 -2.64 -7.14 -1.64
C LEU A 78 -3.38 -6.95 -0.32
N VAL A 79 -2.72 -7.14 0.82
CA VAL A 79 -3.38 -7.02 2.14
C VAL A 79 -3.89 -5.61 2.36
N ARG A 80 -3.14 -4.59 1.93
CA ARG A 80 -3.58 -3.20 2.04
C ARG A 80 -4.80 -2.93 1.17
N SER A 81 -4.83 -3.44 -0.06
CA SER A 81 -5.99 -3.30 -0.96
C SER A 81 -7.23 -3.95 -0.34
N ARG A 82 -7.11 -5.17 0.21
CA ARG A 82 -8.20 -5.87 0.90
C ARG A 82 -8.71 -5.07 2.11
N ALA A 83 -7.80 -4.56 2.93
CA ALA A 83 -8.17 -3.75 4.09
C ALA A 83 -8.89 -2.46 3.70
N ILE A 84 -8.48 -1.80 2.61
CA ILE A 84 -9.16 -0.60 2.08
C ILE A 84 -10.56 -0.97 1.57
N ASP A 85 -10.71 -2.07 0.84
CA ASP A 85 -12.00 -2.52 0.35
C ASP A 85 -12.93 -2.88 1.52
N ARG A 86 -12.39 -3.55 2.57
CA ARG A 86 -13.13 -3.85 3.79
C ARG A 86 -13.55 -2.56 4.54
N PHE A 87 -12.63 -1.62 4.69
CA PHE A 87 -12.93 -0.30 5.24
C PHE A 87 -14.11 0.36 4.52
N ARG A 88 -14.12 0.38 3.19
CA ARG A 88 -15.21 0.93 2.37
C ARG A 88 -16.53 0.20 2.55
N GLN A 89 -16.49 -1.12 2.76
CA GLN A 89 -17.70 -1.91 3.04
C GLN A 89 -18.30 -1.57 4.40
N ILE A 90 -17.45 -1.40 5.43
CA ILE A 90 -17.88 -1.09 6.80
C ILE A 90 -18.35 0.37 6.88
N THR A 91 -17.59 1.29 6.33
CA THR A 91 -17.94 2.71 6.28
C THR A 91 -18.78 3.00 5.04
N ARG A 92 -20.08 2.98 5.14
CA ARG A 92 -20.99 3.36 4.05
C ARG A 92 -20.84 4.81 3.57
N ARG A 93 -20.01 5.62 4.23
CA ARG A 93 -19.65 7.01 3.92
C ARG A 93 -18.17 7.06 3.58
N GLY A 94 -17.83 7.73 2.47
CA GLY A 94 -16.46 7.84 1.94
C GLY A 94 -15.49 8.72 2.75
N ASP A 95 -15.79 9.03 3.99
CA ASP A 95 -14.89 9.77 4.89
C ASP A 95 -13.80 8.82 5.39
N LEU A 96 -12.61 8.98 4.83
CA LEU A 96 -11.45 8.16 5.14
C LEU A 96 -10.64 8.85 6.24
N PRO A 97 -10.32 8.19 7.35
CA PRO A 97 -9.47 8.78 8.38
C PRO A 97 -8.07 9.01 7.84
N LEU A 98 -7.64 10.27 7.87
CA LEU A 98 -6.28 10.70 7.56
C LEU A 98 -5.44 10.61 8.83
N GLU A 99 -5.06 9.41 9.27
CA GLU A 99 -4.18 9.25 10.43
C GLU A 99 -2.74 8.94 10.02
N ASP A 100 -1.79 9.62 10.70
CA ASP A 100 -0.33 9.59 10.48
C ASP A 100 0.34 8.20 10.70
N GLY A 101 -0.39 7.20 11.21
CA GLY A 101 0.16 5.92 11.67
C GLY A 101 0.33 4.82 10.62
N VAL A 102 -0.25 4.95 9.44
CA VAL A 102 -0.53 3.82 8.53
C VAL A 102 0.61 3.45 7.58
N LEU A 103 1.70 4.20 7.55
CA LEU A 103 2.84 3.93 6.66
C LEU A 103 3.91 2.99 7.28
N ALA A 104 3.65 2.33 8.43
CA ALA A 104 4.61 1.53 9.17
C ALA A 104 4.47 0.03 8.92
N GLY A 105 4.95 -0.48 7.83
CA GLY A 105 5.01 -1.92 7.54
C GLY A 105 6.42 -2.42 7.24
N GLY A 106 7.03 -3.08 8.23
CA GLY A 106 7.84 -4.28 8.08
C GLY A 106 9.15 -4.25 7.30
N LEU A 107 10.23 -3.69 7.89
CA LEU A 107 11.59 -3.82 7.37
C LEU A 107 12.61 -4.10 8.50
N GLY A 108 13.74 -4.70 8.16
CA GLY A 108 14.85 -4.99 9.08
C GLY A 108 15.40 -3.72 9.76
N MET A 109 16.15 -3.87 10.87
CA MET A 109 16.51 -2.74 11.74
C MET A 109 17.41 -1.69 11.07
N GLN A 110 18.30 -2.07 10.16
CA GLN A 110 19.13 -1.15 9.37
C GLN A 110 18.36 -0.50 8.20
N GLU A 111 17.56 -1.27 7.50
CA GLU A 111 16.60 -0.75 6.50
C GLU A 111 15.55 0.17 7.13
N ARG A 112 15.19 -0.04 8.41
CA ARG A 112 14.26 0.83 9.15
C ARG A 112 14.80 2.22 9.44
N LEU A 113 16.10 2.40 9.61
CA LEU A 113 16.72 3.71 9.86
C LEU A 113 16.77 4.57 8.59
N LEU A 114 17.33 4.03 7.50
CA LEU A 114 17.37 4.70 6.20
C LEU A 114 15.96 5.00 5.66
N GLN A 115 15.01 4.07 5.85
CA GLN A 115 13.64 4.29 5.41
C GLN A 115 12.81 5.18 6.34
N LYS A 116 13.20 5.34 7.62
CA LYS A 116 12.56 6.33 8.50
C LYS A 116 12.83 7.75 8.04
N GLU A 117 14.06 8.06 7.61
CA GLU A 117 14.42 9.38 7.10
C GLU A 117 13.71 9.66 5.77
N THR A 118 13.88 8.80 4.78
CA THR A 118 13.20 8.91 3.47
C THR A 118 11.68 8.94 3.59
N ARG A 119 11.13 8.23 4.56
CA ARG A 119 9.70 8.20 4.84
C ARG A 119 9.22 9.48 5.51
N ALA A 120 9.97 10.00 6.49
CA ALA A 120 9.65 11.27 7.14
C ALA A 120 9.69 12.42 6.13
N GLU A 121 10.68 12.41 5.24
CA GLU A 121 10.81 13.36 4.12
C GLU A 121 9.65 13.26 3.14
N LEU A 122 9.29 12.05 2.71
CA LEU A 122 8.13 11.84 1.84
C LEU A 122 6.83 12.32 2.50
N LEU A 123 6.63 12.00 3.79
CA LEU A 123 5.47 12.46 4.54
C LEU A 123 5.43 13.98 4.67
N ALA A 124 6.57 14.60 4.95
CA ALA A 124 6.68 16.05 5.03
C ALA A 124 6.36 16.69 3.66
N ALA A 125 6.90 16.13 2.57
CA ALA A 125 6.63 16.58 1.21
C ALA A 125 5.15 16.43 0.83
N VAL A 126 4.51 15.31 1.20
CA VAL A 126 3.07 15.12 0.97
C VAL A 126 2.22 16.08 1.80
N LYS A 127 2.60 16.33 3.07
CA LYS A 127 1.93 17.29 3.95
C LYS A 127 2.05 18.74 3.44
N ALA A 128 3.14 19.06 2.75
CA ALA A 128 3.37 20.39 2.16
C ALA A 128 2.58 20.63 0.87
N LEU A 129 1.96 19.61 0.29
CA LEU A 129 1.10 19.81 -0.88
C LEU A 129 -0.17 20.57 -0.49
N GLU A 130 -0.56 21.51 -1.36
CA GLU A 130 -1.82 22.24 -1.23
C GLU A 130 -3.03 21.36 -1.56
N GLU A 131 -4.17 21.65 -0.95
CA GLU A 131 -5.44 21.04 -1.31
C GLU A 131 -5.96 21.63 -2.65
N PRO A 132 -6.68 20.84 -3.46
CA PRO A 132 -7.10 19.45 -3.25
C PRO A 132 -6.04 18.42 -3.69
N GLY A 133 -4.85 18.85 -4.08
CA GLY A 133 -3.80 17.98 -4.62
C GLY A 133 -3.36 16.90 -3.66
N ARG A 134 -3.19 17.25 -2.36
CA ARG A 134 -2.82 16.32 -1.30
C ARG A 134 -3.89 15.24 -1.11
N GLU A 135 -5.15 15.63 -0.97
CA GLU A 135 -6.25 14.69 -0.78
C GLU A 135 -6.42 13.75 -1.98
N ILE A 136 -6.36 14.29 -3.20
CA ILE A 136 -6.44 13.49 -4.43
C ILE A 136 -5.31 12.47 -4.50
N LEU A 137 -4.08 12.87 -4.14
CA LEU A 137 -2.93 11.99 -4.14
C LEU A 137 -3.09 10.87 -3.11
N LEU A 138 -3.53 11.19 -1.87
CA LEU A 138 -3.80 10.21 -0.83
C LEU A 138 -4.93 9.25 -1.26
N ARG A 139 -6.02 9.75 -1.79
CA ARG A 139 -7.12 8.93 -2.30
C ARG A 139 -6.65 7.97 -3.39
N ARG A 140 -5.81 8.42 -4.30
CA ARG A 140 -5.30 7.62 -5.41
C ARG A 140 -4.31 6.56 -4.97
N TYR A 141 -3.28 6.94 -4.19
CA TYR A 141 -2.13 6.08 -3.89
C TYR A 141 -2.21 5.39 -2.54
N TYR A 142 -2.84 6.02 -1.59
CA TYR A 142 -3.02 5.44 -0.26
C TYR A 142 -4.30 4.60 -0.19
N TYR A 143 -5.43 5.14 -0.65
CA TYR A 143 -6.73 4.46 -0.61
C TYR A 143 -7.10 3.75 -1.91
N ASN A 144 -6.20 3.69 -2.89
CA ASN A 144 -6.35 2.99 -4.17
C ASN A 144 -7.67 3.32 -4.91
N GLN A 145 -8.19 4.54 -4.74
CA GLN A 145 -9.40 4.98 -5.43
C GLN A 145 -9.13 5.25 -6.91
N LYS A 146 -10.11 4.91 -7.76
CA LYS A 146 -10.03 5.24 -9.18
C LYS A 146 -10.31 6.74 -9.39
N PRO A 147 -9.75 7.38 -10.44
CA PRO A 147 -10.00 8.81 -10.71
C PRO A 147 -11.48 9.20 -10.76
N ARG A 148 -12.33 8.30 -11.27
CA ARG A 148 -13.80 8.52 -11.30
C ARG A 148 -14.42 8.57 -9.90
N GLU A 149 -13.96 7.72 -8.98
CA GLU A 149 -14.44 7.69 -7.59
C GLU A 149 -13.98 8.95 -6.83
N ILE A 150 -12.74 9.38 -7.07
CA ILE A 150 -12.19 10.61 -6.51
C ILE A 150 -12.96 11.84 -7.02
N ALA A 151 -13.21 11.88 -8.33
CA ALA A 151 -13.97 12.95 -8.97
C ALA A 151 -15.36 13.09 -8.36
N LEU A 152 -16.08 11.96 -8.17
CA LEU A 152 -17.38 11.93 -7.54
C LEU A 152 -17.34 12.41 -6.08
N ALA A 153 -16.35 11.93 -5.30
CA ALA A 153 -16.21 12.27 -3.89
C ALA A 153 -15.88 13.74 -3.64
N LEU A 154 -15.13 14.38 -4.57
CA LEU A 154 -14.68 15.77 -4.42
C LEU A 154 -15.50 16.76 -5.26
N GLY A 155 -16.55 16.32 -5.96
CA GLY A 155 -17.34 17.17 -6.84
C GLY A 155 -16.55 17.76 -8.03
N MET A 156 -15.55 17.01 -8.52
CA MET A 156 -14.63 17.42 -9.57
C MET A 156 -14.86 16.59 -10.84
N SER A 157 -14.35 17.08 -11.98
CA SER A 157 -14.26 16.27 -13.19
C SER A 157 -13.06 15.32 -13.12
N VAL A 158 -13.12 14.17 -13.79
CA VAL A 158 -12.00 13.21 -13.90
C VAL A 158 -10.75 13.88 -14.45
N LYS A 159 -10.90 14.77 -15.44
CA LYS A 159 -9.79 15.54 -16.01
C LYS A 159 -9.10 16.45 -14.99
N GLN A 160 -9.86 17.07 -14.10
CA GLN A 160 -9.31 17.88 -12.99
C GLN A 160 -8.53 17.02 -12.00
N VAL A 161 -9.04 15.83 -11.67
CA VAL A 161 -8.35 14.85 -10.80
C VAL A 161 -7.02 14.42 -11.43
N ASP A 162 -7.03 14.03 -12.72
CA ASP A 162 -5.81 13.59 -13.43
C ASP A 162 -4.77 14.72 -13.53
N ASN A 163 -5.21 15.96 -13.84
CA ASN A 163 -4.33 17.11 -13.85
C ASN A 163 -3.74 17.42 -12.48
N SER A 164 -4.53 17.30 -11.42
CA SER A 164 -4.05 17.49 -10.04
C SER A 164 -3.05 16.42 -9.64
N LEU A 165 -3.31 15.14 -9.95
CA LEU A 165 -2.36 14.05 -9.74
C LEU A 165 -1.03 14.29 -10.46
N TYR A 166 -1.09 14.74 -11.70
CA TYR A 166 0.11 15.05 -12.49
C TYR A 166 0.95 16.15 -11.82
N ARG A 167 0.30 17.26 -11.42
CA ARG A 167 0.97 18.40 -10.75
C ARG A 167 1.56 17.98 -9.41
N SER A 168 0.81 17.28 -8.57
CA SER A 168 1.24 16.81 -7.25
C SER A 168 2.46 15.89 -7.36
N LYS A 169 2.45 14.94 -8.29
CA LYS A 169 3.61 14.07 -8.55
C LYS A 169 4.85 14.84 -8.99
N ARG A 170 4.66 15.82 -9.87
CA ARG A 170 5.77 16.65 -10.36
C ARG A 170 6.39 17.49 -9.24
N LEU A 171 5.54 18.04 -8.33
CA LEU A 171 6.02 18.77 -7.16
C LEU A 171 6.79 17.85 -6.20
N LEU A 172 6.23 16.68 -5.86
CA LEU A 172 6.90 15.71 -5.00
C LEU A 172 8.24 15.26 -5.57
N ARG A 173 8.30 14.99 -6.89
CA ARG A 173 9.55 14.61 -7.53
C ARG A 173 10.62 15.69 -7.37
N ARG A 174 10.29 16.97 -7.63
CA ARG A 174 11.22 18.09 -7.45
C ARG A 174 11.71 18.24 -6.02
N GLN A 175 10.81 18.09 -5.04
CA GLN A 175 11.18 18.19 -3.62
C GLN A 175 12.10 17.05 -3.19
N LEU A 176 11.90 15.85 -3.71
CA LEU A 176 12.70 14.68 -3.36
C LEU A 176 14.02 14.60 -4.17
N GLU A 177 14.02 14.96 -5.46
CA GLU A 177 15.24 15.00 -6.29
C GLU A 177 16.23 16.08 -5.83
N GLY A 178 15.75 17.21 -5.32
CA GLY A 178 16.61 18.28 -4.76
C GLY A 178 17.32 17.90 -3.44
N GLN A 179 16.95 16.78 -2.82
CA GLN A 179 17.57 16.24 -1.60
C GLN A 179 18.55 15.08 -1.87
N TRP A 180 18.55 14.53 -3.10
CA TRP A 180 19.38 13.38 -3.49
C TRP A 180 20.60 13.77 -4.36
N GLU A 181 20.79 15.04 -4.66
CA GLU A 181 22.07 15.53 -5.17
C GLU A 181 23.07 15.59 -4.00
N VAL A 182 23.57 14.43 -3.61
CA VAL A 182 24.77 14.33 -2.79
C VAL A 182 25.95 14.63 -3.70
N GLU A 183 26.74 15.62 -3.30
CA GLU A 183 27.96 16.09 -3.94
C GLU A 183 28.91 14.99 -4.38
N PRO A 184 29.72 15.26 -5.43
CA PRO A 184 30.68 14.32 -5.99
C PRO A 184 31.82 13.96 -5.03
#